data_5f7257f1d396b86a7be485aa090555c0
#
_entry.id   5f7257f1d396b86a7be485aa090555c0
#
_cell.length_a   1.000
_cell.length_b   1.000
_cell.length_c   1.000
_cell.angle_alpha   90.00
_cell.angle_beta   90.00
_cell.angle_gamma   90.00
#
_symmetry.space_group_name_H-M   'P 1'
#
loop_
_entity.id
_entity.type
_entity.pdbx_description
1 polymer ?
#
loop_
_entity_poly.entity_id
_entity_poly.type
_entity_poly.pdbx_seq_one_letter_code
_entity_poly.pdbx_strand_id
1 'polypeptide(L)'
;LYEDTDILAVDKPAGMVTHPTGMHYTDSLSNLVASYFREKNEQVCVRPVGRLDQETSGIVVFAQNQVAASRLQSVKSPCKIHKQYLAAVSGTLPVDMPGVWHTLDLPLMQDPENHLKMKTAADLSLHSSALSGKIKTAVTHYHTLFSSQDWSLITLKLDTGRTHQIRVHMASTGHPLLGDTLYHSDDKISSCASFSRAALHAWKVSFQHPFRDEMLLLEAPLPFDFRELVSLSGSDLLSI
;
A
#
# COMPACT_ATOMS: atom_id res chain seq x y z
N LEU A 1 -14.87 3.03 8.10
CA LEU A 1 -15.10 3.78 6.87
C LEU A 1 -16.39 3.38 6.16
N TYR A 2 -16.65 2.08 6.05
CA TYR A 2 -17.86 1.52 5.43
C TYR A 2 -18.18 0.15 6.06
N GLU A 3 -19.44 -0.13 6.28
CA GLU A 3 -19.92 -1.43 6.75
C GLU A 3 -21.31 -1.73 6.16
N ASP A 4 -21.48 -2.96 5.68
CA ASP A 4 -22.77 -3.57 5.37
C ASP A 4 -22.75 -5.07 5.69
N THR A 5 -23.71 -5.84 5.22
CA THR A 5 -23.81 -7.29 5.47
C THR A 5 -22.70 -8.14 4.83
N ASP A 6 -21.99 -7.60 3.85
CA ASP A 6 -21.03 -8.34 3.02
C ASP A 6 -19.60 -7.84 3.15
N ILE A 7 -19.43 -6.56 3.49
CA ILE A 7 -18.15 -5.86 3.46
C ILE A 7 -17.98 -4.99 4.70
N LEU A 8 -16.74 -4.98 5.24
CA LEU A 8 -16.27 -3.99 6.19
C LEU A 8 -15.00 -3.34 5.63
N ALA A 9 -14.94 -2.01 5.54
CA ALA A 9 -13.73 -1.27 5.21
C ALA A 9 -13.28 -0.44 6.40
N VAL A 10 -12.03 -0.61 6.80
CA VAL A 10 -11.44 0.07 7.97
C VAL A 10 -10.18 0.82 7.58
N ASP A 11 -9.92 1.89 8.31
CA ASP A 11 -8.65 2.63 8.22
C ASP A 11 -7.64 1.99 9.19
N LYS A 12 -6.65 1.28 8.64
CA LYS A 12 -5.60 0.64 9.43
C LYS A 12 -4.56 1.66 9.87
N PRO A 13 -4.26 1.80 11.16
CA PRO A 13 -3.14 2.62 11.60
C PRO A 13 -1.80 2.01 11.13
N ALA A 14 -0.78 2.84 11.01
CA ALA A 14 0.59 2.37 10.86
C ALA A 14 1.05 1.61 12.12
N GLY A 15 2.05 0.73 11.99
CA GLY A 15 2.57 -0.08 13.09
C GLY A 15 1.81 -1.39 13.34
N MET A 16 0.61 -1.55 12.79
CA MET A 16 -0.24 -2.73 12.94
C MET A 16 -0.16 -3.67 11.73
N VAL A 17 -0.02 -4.96 11.97
CA VAL A 17 -0.11 -5.98 10.90
C VAL A 17 -1.57 -6.23 10.49
N THR A 18 -1.80 -6.56 9.22
CA THR A 18 -3.15 -6.81 8.71
C THR A 18 -3.75 -8.10 9.26
N HIS A 19 -2.96 -9.16 9.34
CA HIS A 19 -3.38 -10.49 9.84
C HIS A 19 -2.29 -11.11 10.70
N PRO A 20 -2.61 -12.11 11.53
CA PRO A 20 -1.64 -12.76 12.41
C PRO A 20 -0.42 -13.25 11.63
N THR A 21 0.77 -12.85 12.08
CA THR A 21 2.05 -13.26 11.49
C THR A 21 3.19 -13.07 12.49
N GLY A 22 4.19 -13.96 12.45
CA GLY A 22 5.35 -13.86 13.34
C GLY A 22 4.94 -13.85 14.81
N MET A 23 5.30 -12.79 15.55
CA MET A 23 4.96 -12.60 16.96
C MET A 23 3.60 -11.91 17.20
N HIS A 24 2.93 -11.45 16.11
CA HIS A 24 1.64 -10.76 16.17
C HIS A 24 0.47 -11.72 16.01
N TYR A 25 0.18 -12.54 17.07
CA TYR A 25 -0.89 -13.52 17.01
C TYR A 25 -2.26 -12.97 17.41
N THR A 26 -2.32 -11.98 18.31
CA THR A 26 -3.55 -11.49 18.94
C THR A 26 -3.82 -9.99 18.71
N ASP A 27 -2.87 -9.27 18.14
CA ASP A 27 -2.84 -7.81 18.00
C ASP A 27 -2.94 -7.33 16.53
N SER A 28 -3.28 -8.22 15.61
CA SER A 28 -3.49 -7.86 14.21
C SER A 28 -4.83 -7.16 13.98
N LEU A 29 -4.94 -6.40 12.89
CA LEU A 29 -6.19 -5.79 12.46
C LEU A 29 -7.32 -6.84 12.32
N SER A 30 -7.01 -8.02 11.79
CA SER A 30 -7.98 -9.14 11.68
C SER A 30 -8.49 -9.61 13.05
N ASN A 31 -7.65 -9.59 14.10
CA ASN A 31 -8.10 -9.90 15.45
C ASN A 31 -9.07 -8.85 16.00
N LEU A 32 -8.79 -7.57 15.78
CA LEU A 32 -9.67 -6.48 16.19
C LEU A 32 -11.01 -6.54 15.48
N VAL A 33 -11.02 -6.78 14.16
CA VAL A 33 -12.26 -6.95 13.39
C VAL A 33 -13.04 -8.16 13.85
N ALA A 34 -12.38 -9.29 14.16
CA ALA A 34 -13.04 -10.47 14.71
C ALA A 34 -13.64 -10.20 16.10
N SER A 35 -12.96 -9.42 16.95
CA SER A 35 -13.51 -8.99 18.25
C SER A 35 -14.74 -8.10 18.09
N TYR A 36 -14.69 -7.14 17.17
CA TYR A 36 -15.79 -6.25 16.84
C TYR A 36 -17.08 -7.02 16.49
N PHE A 37 -17.01 -8.01 15.59
CA PHE A 37 -18.17 -8.83 15.24
C PHE A 37 -18.65 -9.72 16.41
N ARG A 38 -17.73 -10.24 17.22
CA ARG A 38 -18.08 -11.00 18.42
C ARG A 38 -18.85 -10.15 19.44
N GLU A 39 -18.46 -8.92 19.65
CA GLU A 39 -19.16 -7.97 20.53
C GLU A 39 -20.56 -7.62 20.01
N LYS A 40 -20.75 -7.62 18.68
CA LYS A 40 -22.07 -7.49 18.04
C LYS A 40 -22.92 -8.75 18.08
N ASN A 41 -22.41 -9.88 18.64
CA ASN A 41 -23.00 -11.20 18.59
C ASN A 41 -23.17 -11.75 17.16
N GLU A 42 -22.33 -11.34 16.22
CA GLU A 42 -22.33 -11.78 14.84
C GLU A 42 -21.23 -12.83 14.62
N GLN A 43 -21.61 -13.99 14.06
CA GLN A 43 -20.66 -15.05 13.72
C GLN A 43 -20.12 -14.83 12.30
N VAL A 44 -19.18 -13.91 12.15
CA VAL A 44 -18.55 -13.60 10.87
C VAL A 44 -17.15 -14.20 10.80
N CYS A 45 -16.86 -14.89 9.71
CA CYS A 45 -15.50 -15.31 9.40
C CYS A 45 -14.78 -14.17 8.65
N VAL A 46 -13.92 -13.47 9.36
CA VAL A 46 -13.19 -12.30 8.86
C VAL A 46 -12.19 -12.69 7.76
N ARG A 47 -12.33 -12.11 6.57
CA ARG A 47 -11.46 -12.37 5.41
C ARG A 47 -10.93 -11.05 4.83
N PRO A 48 -9.67 -10.69 5.13
CA PRO A 48 -9.08 -9.51 4.51
C PRO A 48 -8.92 -9.70 3.00
N VAL A 49 -9.29 -8.71 2.23
CA VAL A 49 -9.13 -8.66 0.78
C VAL A 49 -7.82 -7.94 0.45
N GLY A 50 -6.75 -8.72 0.36
CA GLY A 50 -5.39 -8.19 0.29
C GLY A 50 -4.85 -7.78 1.66
N ARG A 51 -3.64 -7.23 1.66
CA ARG A 51 -2.95 -6.81 2.89
C ARG A 51 -2.30 -5.45 2.70
N LEU A 52 -2.02 -4.78 3.80
CA LEU A 52 -1.05 -3.70 3.90
C LEU A 52 0.11 -4.17 4.78
N ASP A 53 1.29 -3.64 4.51
CA ASP A 53 2.46 -3.88 5.35
C ASP A 53 2.27 -3.21 6.74
N GLN A 54 3.04 -3.63 7.73
CA GLN A 54 2.90 -3.16 9.09
C GLN A 54 2.98 -1.62 9.17
N GLU A 55 3.95 -1.01 8.51
CA GLU A 55 4.16 0.44 8.54
C GLU A 55 3.18 1.23 7.63
N THR A 56 2.52 0.56 6.69
CA THR A 56 1.57 1.20 5.78
C THR A 56 0.24 1.43 6.48
N SER A 57 -0.25 2.67 6.47
CA SER A 57 -1.59 3.04 6.95
C SER A 57 -2.63 3.02 5.82
N GLY A 58 -3.91 3.12 6.18
CA GLY A 58 -5.01 3.32 5.24
C GLY A 58 -5.93 2.13 5.04
N ILE A 59 -6.68 2.11 3.95
CA ILE A 59 -7.84 1.25 3.77
C ILE A 59 -7.49 -0.21 3.62
N VAL A 60 -8.09 -1.03 4.50
CA VAL A 60 -8.16 -2.49 4.35
C VAL A 60 -9.64 -2.88 4.26
N VAL A 61 -9.97 -3.63 3.22
CA VAL A 61 -11.32 -4.16 3.01
C VAL A 61 -11.37 -5.60 3.52
N PHE A 62 -12.40 -5.93 4.28
CA PHE A 62 -12.72 -7.27 4.75
C PHE A 62 -14.02 -7.74 4.11
N ALA A 63 -14.03 -8.96 3.62
CA ALA A 63 -15.26 -9.64 3.23
C ALA A 63 -15.83 -10.40 4.43
N GLN A 64 -17.12 -10.28 4.68
CA GLN A 64 -17.81 -10.93 5.77
C GLN A 64 -18.29 -12.35 5.42
N ASN A 65 -18.31 -12.68 4.12
CA ASN A 65 -18.65 -14.01 3.63
C ASN A 65 -17.72 -14.47 2.51
N GLN A 66 -17.74 -15.77 2.23
CA GLN A 66 -16.82 -16.38 1.25
C GLN A 66 -17.08 -15.94 -0.19
N VAL A 67 -18.34 -15.68 -0.55
CA VAL A 67 -18.71 -15.27 -1.91
C VAL A 67 -18.21 -13.85 -2.19
N ALA A 68 -18.41 -12.93 -1.25
CA ALA A 68 -17.84 -11.58 -1.30
C ALA A 68 -16.31 -11.63 -1.44
N ALA A 69 -15.64 -12.45 -0.60
CA ALA A 69 -14.18 -12.61 -0.66
C ALA A 69 -13.72 -13.08 -2.05
N SER A 70 -14.38 -14.09 -2.60
CA SER A 70 -14.04 -14.64 -3.93
C SER A 70 -14.21 -13.60 -5.04
N ARG A 71 -15.31 -12.83 -5.02
CA ARG A 71 -15.58 -11.79 -6.03
C ARG A 71 -14.58 -10.63 -5.95
N LEU A 72 -14.27 -10.17 -4.75
CA LEU A 72 -13.35 -9.05 -4.51
C LEU A 72 -11.88 -9.40 -4.78
N GLN A 73 -11.48 -10.67 -4.60
CA GLN A 73 -10.10 -11.13 -4.82
C GLN A 73 -9.82 -11.54 -6.27
N SER A 74 -10.84 -11.90 -7.04
CA SER A 74 -10.66 -12.39 -8.40
C SER A 74 -10.18 -11.27 -9.33
N VAL A 75 -9.05 -11.49 -9.99
CA VAL A 75 -8.45 -10.54 -10.95
C VAL A 75 -9.38 -10.28 -12.15
N LYS A 76 -10.22 -11.26 -12.51
CA LYS A 76 -11.17 -11.18 -13.62
C LYS A 76 -12.53 -10.62 -13.23
N SER A 77 -12.77 -10.39 -11.95
CA SER A 77 -14.05 -9.89 -11.46
C SER A 77 -14.17 -8.37 -11.69
N PRO A 78 -15.34 -7.87 -12.09
CA PRO A 78 -15.60 -6.42 -12.07
C PRO A 78 -15.54 -5.84 -10.66
N CYS A 79 -15.70 -6.68 -9.62
CA CYS A 79 -15.60 -6.27 -8.21
C CYS A 79 -14.16 -6.20 -7.70
N LYS A 80 -13.14 -6.40 -8.56
CA LYS A 80 -11.73 -6.28 -8.16
C LYS A 80 -11.48 -4.93 -7.50
N ILE A 81 -10.82 -4.97 -6.34
CA ILE A 81 -10.46 -3.75 -5.62
C ILE A 81 -9.28 -3.06 -6.32
N HIS A 82 -9.50 -1.81 -6.69
CA HIS A 82 -8.45 -0.90 -7.15
C HIS A 82 -8.04 0.01 -5.99
N LYS A 83 -6.76 0.00 -5.67
CA LYS A 83 -6.18 0.82 -4.59
C LYS A 83 -5.33 1.94 -5.19
N GLN A 84 -5.50 3.12 -4.63
CA GLN A 84 -4.62 4.25 -4.88
C GLN A 84 -3.91 4.60 -3.57
N TYR A 85 -2.61 4.75 -3.67
CA TYR A 85 -1.74 5.06 -2.53
C TYR A 85 -1.25 6.50 -2.64
N LEU A 86 -0.92 7.07 -1.51
CA LEU A 86 -0.15 8.30 -1.38
C LEU A 86 1.19 7.93 -0.75
N ALA A 87 2.28 8.45 -1.30
CA ALA A 87 3.62 8.23 -0.76
C ALA A 87 4.46 9.50 -0.84
N ALA A 88 5.35 9.67 0.13
CA ALA A 88 6.41 10.66 0.07
C ALA A 88 7.74 9.96 -0.16
N VAL A 89 8.49 10.42 -1.16
CA VAL A 89 9.76 9.83 -1.59
C VAL A 89 10.89 10.83 -1.47
N SER A 90 12.10 10.34 -1.26
CA SER A 90 13.32 11.14 -1.20
C SER A 90 13.70 11.68 -2.59
N GLY A 91 14.18 12.92 -2.62
CA GLY A 91 14.64 13.59 -3.83
C GLY A 91 13.53 14.19 -4.68
N THR A 92 13.95 14.90 -5.71
CA THR A 92 13.10 15.69 -6.59
C THR A 92 12.66 14.87 -7.80
N LEU A 93 11.37 14.70 -7.98
CA LEU A 93 10.75 14.16 -9.20
C LEU A 93 10.06 15.32 -9.95
N PRO A 94 10.12 15.34 -11.28
CA PRO A 94 9.33 16.32 -12.05
C PRO A 94 7.84 16.19 -11.71
N VAL A 95 7.17 17.32 -11.47
CA VAL A 95 5.71 17.33 -11.26
C VAL A 95 5.02 17.01 -12.57
N ASP A 96 4.11 16.06 -12.54
CA ASP A 96 3.43 15.59 -13.74
C ASP A 96 2.19 16.44 -14.08
N MET A 97 1.91 16.57 -15.36
CA MET A 97 0.63 17.09 -15.81
C MET A 97 -0.51 16.10 -15.50
N PRO A 98 -1.73 16.58 -15.26
CA PRO A 98 -2.88 15.71 -14.99
C PRO A 98 -3.02 14.59 -16.04
N GLY A 99 -3.19 13.36 -15.58
CA GLY A 99 -3.34 12.19 -16.44
C GLY A 99 -2.05 11.52 -16.90
N VAL A 100 -0.87 12.10 -16.62
CA VAL A 100 0.43 11.48 -16.91
C VAL A 100 0.79 10.48 -15.80
N TRP A 101 1.10 9.24 -16.18
CA TRP A 101 1.51 8.17 -15.28
C TRP A 101 2.79 7.52 -15.77
N HIS A 102 3.73 7.35 -14.86
CA HIS A 102 4.96 6.60 -15.10
C HIS A 102 4.77 5.15 -14.67
N THR A 103 5.35 4.21 -15.41
CA THR A 103 5.21 2.76 -15.13
C THR A 103 6.56 2.15 -14.75
N LEU A 104 6.59 1.46 -13.63
CA LEU A 104 7.69 0.60 -13.20
C LEU A 104 7.26 -0.84 -13.34
N ASP A 105 7.76 -1.53 -14.37
CA ASP A 105 7.58 -2.97 -14.60
C ASP A 105 8.89 -3.67 -14.25
N LEU A 106 9.09 -3.91 -12.96
CA LEU A 106 10.31 -4.47 -12.40
C LEU A 106 9.96 -5.71 -11.57
N PRO A 107 10.14 -6.91 -12.12
CA PRO A 107 9.86 -8.15 -11.40
C PRO A 107 10.62 -8.23 -10.07
N LEU A 108 9.94 -8.75 -9.05
CA LEU A 108 10.45 -8.82 -7.69
C LEU A 108 10.70 -10.25 -7.23
N MET A 109 11.68 -10.39 -6.37
CA MET A 109 11.93 -11.61 -5.61
C MET A 109 12.36 -11.30 -4.18
N GLN A 110 12.29 -12.30 -3.30
CA GLN A 110 12.86 -12.17 -1.96
C GLN A 110 14.37 -12.08 -2.05
N ASP A 111 14.97 -11.18 -1.28
CA ASP A 111 16.42 -11.05 -1.18
C ASP A 111 17.01 -12.34 -0.57
N PRO A 112 17.93 -13.04 -1.29
CA PRO A 112 18.54 -14.25 -0.77
C PRO A 112 19.40 -14.03 0.48
N GLU A 113 19.95 -12.83 0.65
CA GLU A 113 20.84 -12.47 1.75
C GLU A 113 20.07 -11.90 2.95
N ASN A 114 18.89 -11.33 2.71
CA ASN A 114 18.04 -10.77 3.76
C ASN A 114 16.56 -11.08 3.52
N HIS A 115 16.05 -12.11 4.18
CA HIS A 115 14.67 -12.57 4.02
C HIS A 115 13.58 -11.54 4.41
N LEU A 116 13.94 -10.45 5.08
CA LEU A 116 13.05 -9.34 5.37
C LEU A 116 12.88 -8.40 4.17
N LYS A 117 13.80 -8.45 3.20
CA LYS A 117 13.81 -7.58 2.02
C LYS A 117 13.31 -8.28 0.77
N MET A 118 12.81 -7.46 -0.13
CA MET A 118 12.61 -7.81 -1.54
C MET A 118 13.64 -7.07 -2.39
N LYS A 119 13.99 -7.62 -3.54
CA LYS A 119 14.85 -6.98 -4.55
C LYS A 119 14.19 -7.03 -5.91
N THR A 120 14.55 -6.10 -6.79
CA THR A 120 14.21 -6.21 -8.21
C THR A 120 15.06 -7.30 -8.86
N ALA A 121 14.52 -7.94 -9.89
CA ALA A 121 15.30 -8.96 -10.63
C ALA A 121 16.54 -8.35 -11.33
N ALA A 122 16.53 -7.05 -11.62
CA ALA A 122 17.65 -6.32 -12.21
C ALA A 122 18.83 -6.14 -11.25
N ASP A 123 18.55 -6.03 -9.93
CA ASP A 123 19.60 -5.89 -8.89
C ASP A 123 20.36 -7.18 -8.59
N LEU A 124 19.86 -8.29 -9.15
CA LEU A 124 20.51 -9.58 -9.04
C LEU A 124 21.34 -9.80 -10.28
N SER A 125 22.65 -9.87 -10.12
CA SER A 125 23.53 -10.34 -11.19
C SER A 125 23.00 -11.71 -11.68
N LEU A 126 22.39 -11.72 -12.87
CA LEU A 126 21.59 -12.80 -13.47
C LEU A 126 22.39 -14.07 -13.81
N HIS A 127 23.19 -14.62 -12.90
CA HIS A 127 24.03 -15.79 -13.18
C HIS A 127 23.55 -17.10 -12.57
N SER A 128 22.29 -17.16 -12.07
CA SER A 128 21.79 -18.39 -11.47
C SER A 128 20.41 -18.78 -12.02
N SER A 129 20.39 -19.81 -12.87
CA SER A 129 19.16 -20.49 -13.35
C SER A 129 18.27 -21.00 -12.21
N ALA A 130 18.82 -21.17 -11.00
CA ALA A 130 18.10 -21.59 -9.78
C ALA A 130 17.12 -20.54 -9.23
N LEU A 131 17.18 -19.27 -9.67
CA LEU A 131 16.36 -18.17 -9.17
C LEU A 131 15.09 -17.91 -10.01
N SER A 132 15.00 -18.46 -11.21
CA SER A 132 13.94 -18.14 -12.18
C SER A 132 12.51 -18.44 -11.67
N GLY A 133 12.32 -19.48 -10.85
CA GLY A 133 11.00 -19.83 -10.28
C GLY A 133 10.54 -18.97 -9.10
N LYS A 134 11.40 -18.08 -8.58
CA LYS A 134 11.11 -17.22 -7.42
C LYS A 134 10.78 -15.78 -7.82
N ILE A 135 11.03 -15.42 -9.08
CA ILE A 135 10.77 -14.08 -9.61
C ILE A 135 9.28 -13.93 -9.92
N LYS A 136 8.66 -12.84 -9.45
CA LYS A 136 7.25 -12.54 -9.67
C LYS A 136 7.10 -11.21 -10.38
N THR A 137 6.26 -11.16 -11.41
CA THR A 137 5.90 -9.91 -12.06
C THR A 137 5.36 -8.90 -11.07
N ALA A 138 5.78 -7.64 -11.20
CA ALA A 138 5.35 -6.54 -10.35
C ALA A 138 5.28 -5.26 -11.18
N VAL A 139 4.11 -4.64 -11.23
CA VAL A 139 3.86 -3.43 -12.01
C VAL A 139 3.26 -2.35 -11.10
N THR A 140 3.92 -1.20 -11.05
CA THR A 140 3.52 -0.01 -10.28
C THR A 140 3.41 1.17 -11.21
N HIS A 141 2.33 1.93 -11.11
CA HIS A 141 2.17 3.21 -11.79
C HIS A 141 2.25 4.33 -10.76
N TYR A 142 2.98 5.40 -11.06
CA TYR A 142 3.04 6.57 -10.19
C TYR A 142 2.83 7.88 -10.97
N HIS A 143 2.38 8.88 -10.26
CA HIS A 143 2.16 10.24 -10.74
C HIS A 143 2.63 11.21 -9.67
N THR A 144 3.47 12.17 -10.03
CA THR A 144 4.06 13.15 -9.12
C THR A 144 3.12 14.33 -8.93
N LEU A 145 2.63 14.50 -7.70
CA LEU A 145 1.70 15.57 -7.32
C LEU A 145 2.42 16.87 -6.95
N PHE A 146 3.55 16.73 -6.25
CA PHE A 146 4.32 17.86 -5.73
C PHE A 146 5.79 17.47 -5.62
N SER A 147 6.68 18.45 -5.75
CA SER A 147 8.11 18.26 -5.59
C SER A 147 8.76 19.46 -4.90
N SER A 148 9.64 19.16 -3.96
CA SER A 148 10.56 20.10 -3.34
C SER A 148 12.01 19.78 -3.72
N GLN A 149 12.99 20.42 -3.09
CA GLN A 149 14.40 20.10 -3.30
C GLN A 149 14.79 18.73 -2.71
N ASP A 150 14.15 18.30 -1.62
CA ASP A 150 14.58 17.15 -0.85
C ASP A 150 13.62 15.96 -0.95
N TRP A 151 12.36 16.19 -1.35
CA TRP A 151 11.33 15.15 -1.39
C TRP A 151 10.23 15.45 -2.40
N SER A 152 9.52 14.43 -2.81
CA SER A 152 8.36 14.52 -3.69
C SER A 152 7.17 13.76 -3.13
N LEU A 153 5.96 14.29 -3.35
CA LEU A 153 4.69 13.62 -3.05
C LEU A 153 4.16 12.98 -4.31
N ILE A 154 3.88 11.69 -4.24
CA ILE A 154 3.41 10.92 -5.39
C ILE A 154 2.14 10.14 -5.05
N THR A 155 1.29 9.93 -6.04
CA THR A 155 0.21 8.96 -5.96
C THR A 155 0.54 7.74 -6.80
N LEU A 156 0.10 6.55 -6.35
CA LEU A 156 0.46 5.29 -6.99
C LEU A 156 -0.76 4.36 -7.16
N LYS A 157 -0.72 3.57 -8.23
CA LYS A 157 -1.66 2.46 -8.50
C LYS A 157 -0.87 1.18 -8.78
N LEU A 158 -1.47 0.04 -8.48
CA LEU A 158 -0.82 -1.26 -8.60
C LEU A 158 -1.64 -2.21 -9.49
N ASP A 159 -1.01 -2.81 -10.50
CA ASP A 159 -1.59 -3.95 -11.22
C ASP A 159 -1.40 -5.25 -10.46
N THR A 160 -0.33 -5.32 -9.66
CA THR A 160 0.06 -6.45 -8.83
C THR A 160 0.28 -5.99 -7.38
N GLY A 161 0.10 -6.89 -6.39
CA GLY A 161 0.32 -6.60 -4.97
C GLY A 161 1.37 -7.52 -4.36
N ARG A 162 2.66 -7.26 -4.59
CA ARG A 162 3.76 -8.03 -3.99
C ARG A 162 4.19 -7.39 -2.68
N THR A 163 4.77 -8.20 -1.79
CA THR A 163 5.36 -7.71 -0.54
C THR A 163 6.34 -6.57 -0.82
N HIS A 164 6.20 -5.47 -0.10
CA HIS A 164 7.03 -4.26 -0.22
C HIS A 164 7.13 -3.66 -1.64
N GLN A 165 6.21 -3.97 -2.56
CA GLN A 165 6.33 -3.63 -3.98
C GLN A 165 6.63 -2.15 -4.22
N ILE A 166 5.82 -1.24 -3.68
CA ILE A 166 6.02 0.22 -3.84
C ILE A 166 7.38 0.63 -3.27
N ARG A 167 7.72 0.13 -2.07
CA ARG A 167 8.96 0.46 -1.36
C ARG A 167 10.19 0.09 -2.17
N VAL A 168 10.22 -1.13 -2.72
CA VAL A 168 11.33 -1.62 -3.56
C VAL A 168 11.41 -0.89 -4.88
N HIS A 169 10.27 -0.70 -5.57
CA HIS A 169 10.24 -0.01 -6.85
C HIS A 169 10.76 1.41 -6.73
N MET A 170 10.28 2.18 -5.76
CA MET A 170 10.74 3.55 -5.59
C MET A 170 12.21 3.62 -5.16
N ALA A 171 12.66 2.72 -4.28
CA ALA A 171 14.07 2.63 -3.90
C ALA A 171 14.98 2.29 -5.09
N SER A 172 14.54 1.38 -5.98
CA SER A 172 15.33 1.00 -7.17
C SER A 172 15.46 2.11 -8.22
N THR A 173 14.58 3.13 -8.17
CA THR A 173 14.69 4.33 -9.01
C THR A 173 15.53 5.44 -8.37
N GLY A 174 16.11 5.21 -7.18
CA GLY A 174 16.86 6.22 -6.44
C GLY A 174 15.98 7.17 -5.59
N HIS A 175 14.67 6.88 -5.49
CA HIS A 175 13.70 7.67 -4.73
C HIS A 175 13.02 6.82 -3.64
N PRO A 176 13.76 6.33 -2.63
CA PRO A 176 13.16 5.55 -1.55
C PRO A 176 12.11 6.36 -0.80
N LEU A 177 11.15 5.67 -0.16
CA LEU A 177 10.15 6.34 0.67
C LEU A 177 10.80 7.00 1.88
N LEU A 178 10.32 8.18 2.24
CA LEU A 178 10.77 8.84 3.47
C LEU A 178 10.46 7.94 4.67
N GLY A 179 11.38 7.90 5.63
CA GLY A 179 11.26 7.09 6.85
C GLY A 179 11.34 5.57 6.66
N ASP A 180 11.59 5.09 5.44
CA ASP A 180 11.73 3.65 5.17
C ASP A 180 13.10 3.13 5.59
N THR A 181 13.23 2.65 6.81
CA THR A 181 14.50 2.14 7.35
C THR A 181 15.00 0.86 6.69
N LEU A 182 14.15 0.16 5.94
CA LEU A 182 14.51 -1.11 5.30
C LEU A 182 15.15 -0.92 3.91
N TYR A 183 14.73 0.11 3.15
CA TYR A 183 15.15 0.34 1.76
C TYR A 183 15.87 1.67 1.55
N HIS A 184 15.95 2.51 2.56
CA HIS A 184 16.72 3.75 2.53
C HIS A 184 18.08 3.51 3.20
N SER A 185 19.18 3.78 2.48
CA SER A 185 20.54 3.51 2.95
C SER A 185 21.29 4.74 3.47
N ASP A 186 20.74 5.95 3.32
CA ASP A 186 21.42 7.18 3.69
C ASP A 186 20.89 7.78 4.99
N ASP A 187 21.83 8.08 5.93
CA ASP A 187 21.62 8.83 7.17
C ASP A 187 21.18 10.30 6.95
N LYS A 188 21.07 10.74 5.71
CA LYS A 188 20.51 12.04 5.35
C LYS A 188 18.99 11.98 5.31
N ILE A 189 18.38 11.80 6.48
CA ILE A 189 16.97 12.15 6.68
C ILE A 189 16.84 13.62 6.29
N SER A 190 16.08 13.90 5.24
CA SER A 190 15.79 15.29 4.88
C SER A 190 15.20 15.99 6.11
N SER A 191 15.79 17.09 6.53
CA SER A 191 15.44 17.85 7.74
C SER A 191 14.01 18.39 7.73
N CYS A 192 13.24 18.13 6.68
CA CYS A 192 11.96 18.78 6.39
C CYS A 192 10.73 17.96 6.80
N ALA A 193 10.82 16.63 6.96
CA ALA A 193 9.70 15.81 7.43
C ALA A 193 10.21 14.59 8.18
N SER A 194 9.95 14.53 9.47
CA SER A 194 10.33 13.42 10.34
C SER A 194 9.32 12.28 10.24
N PHE A 195 9.44 11.43 9.21
CA PHE A 195 8.70 10.16 9.18
C PHE A 195 9.45 9.11 10.01
N SER A 196 8.77 8.56 11.01
CA SER A 196 9.29 7.43 11.82
C SER A 196 8.95 6.06 11.22
N ARG A 197 8.37 6.03 10.01
CA ARG A 197 7.91 4.85 9.28
C ARG A 197 8.00 5.08 7.78
N ALA A 198 7.89 4.05 6.97
CA ALA A 198 7.73 4.22 5.53
C ALA A 198 6.53 5.13 5.22
N ALA A 199 6.77 6.25 4.54
CA ALA A 199 5.76 7.24 4.18
C ALA A 199 4.85 6.70 3.06
N LEU A 200 3.96 5.78 3.43
CA LEU A 200 3.02 5.11 2.53
C LEU A 200 1.64 4.99 3.19
N HIS A 201 0.61 5.38 2.42
CA HIS A 201 -0.76 5.38 2.88
C HIS A 201 -1.70 4.86 1.77
N ALA A 202 -2.48 3.83 2.05
CA ALA A 202 -3.52 3.32 1.14
C ALA A 202 -4.73 4.25 1.21
N TRP A 203 -4.69 5.30 0.40
CA TRP A 203 -5.55 6.47 0.52
C TRP A 203 -6.97 6.24 0.01
N LYS A 204 -7.10 5.73 -1.23
CA LYS A 204 -8.41 5.52 -1.86
C LYS A 204 -8.56 4.08 -2.33
N VAL A 205 -9.77 3.56 -2.26
CA VAL A 205 -10.15 2.31 -2.91
C VAL A 205 -11.42 2.49 -3.72
N SER A 206 -11.49 1.81 -4.85
CA SER A 206 -12.69 1.74 -5.68
C SER A 206 -12.95 0.31 -6.12
N PHE A 207 -14.20 -0.12 -6.07
CA PHE A 207 -14.63 -1.43 -6.54
C PHE A 207 -16.15 -1.47 -6.70
N GLN A 208 -16.66 -2.31 -7.60
CA GLN A 208 -18.08 -2.60 -7.68
C GLN A 208 -18.49 -3.51 -6.52
N HIS A 209 -19.59 -3.18 -5.84
CA HIS A 209 -20.10 -3.98 -4.75
C HIS A 209 -20.42 -5.41 -5.23
N PRO A 210 -20.00 -6.49 -4.49
CA PRO A 210 -20.11 -7.86 -4.99
C PRO A 210 -21.55 -8.35 -5.24
N PHE A 211 -22.57 -7.73 -4.66
CA PHE A 211 -23.97 -8.17 -4.78
C PHE A 211 -24.92 -7.07 -5.23
N ARG A 212 -24.47 -5.83 -5.36
CA ARG A 212 -25.28 -4.70 -5.79
C ARG A 212 -24.63 -4.05 -7.01
N ASP A 213 -25.44 -3.44 -7.86
CA ASP A 213 -24.92 -2.63 -8.97
C ASP A 213 -24.58 -1.22 -8.46
N GLU A 214 -23.57 -1.17 -7.62
CA GLU A 214 -23.11 0.04 -6.93
C GLU A 214 -21.59 0.11 -6.96
N MET A 215 -21.03 1.24 -7.36
CA MET A 215 -19.61 1.52 -7.27
C MET A 215 -19.29 2.15 -5.92
N LEU A 216 -18.49 1.49 -5.12
CA LEU A 216 -17.99 2.02 -3.86
C LEU A 216 -16.67 2.76 -4.10
N LEU A 217 -16.63 4.01 -3.65
CA LEU A 217 -15.46 4.88 -3.63
C LEU A 217 -15.21 5.26 -2.17
N LEU A 218 -14.15 4.75 -1.58
CA LEU A 218 -13.82 5.01 -0.19
C LEU A 218 -12.48 5.73 -0.10
N GLU A 219 -12.40 6.68 0.82
CA GLU A 219 -11.20 7.46 1.08
C GLU A 219 -10.86 7.41 2.57
N ALA A 220 -9.59 7.11 2.90
CA ALA A 220 -9.10 7.18 4.26
C ALA A 220 -8.65 8.61 4.58
N PRO A 221 -8.91 9.10 5.79
CA PRO A 221 -8.36 10.38 6.24
C PRO A 221 -6.83 10.30 6.26
N LEU A 222 -6.18 11.38 5.84
CA LEU A 222 -4.72 11.44 5.90
C LEU A 222 -4.25 11.34 7.37
N PRO A 223 -3.29 10.47 7.66
CA PRO A 223 -2.66 10.42 8.98
C PRO A 223 -1.87 11.72 9.25
N PHE A 224 -1.57 11.96 10.52
CA PHE A 224 -0.98 13.23 10.97
C PHE A 224 0.31 13.59 10.22
N ASP A 225 1.22 12.62 10.04
CA ASP A 225 2.48 12.78 9.31
C ASP A 225 2.28 13.22 7.85
N PHE A 226 1.26 12.70 7.17
CA PHE A 226 0.91 13.15 5.81
C PHE A 226 0.23 14.51 5.78
N ARG A 227 -0.60 14.84 6.78
CA ARG A 227 -1.23 16.17 6.86
C ARG A 227 -0.21 17.28 7.04
N GLU A 228 0.79 17.07 7.88
CA GLU A 228 1.91 18.02 8.03
C GLU A 228 2.64 18.22 6.70
N LEU A 229 2.96 17.12 6.00
CA LEU A 229 3.66 17.17 4.72
C LEU A 229 2.85 17.93 3.65
N VAL A 230 1.55 17.63 3.53
CA VAL A 230 0.66 18.29 2.58
C VAL A 230 0.52 19.77 2.91
N SER A 231 0.47 20.17 4.19
CA SER A 231 0.43 21.58 4.58
C SER A 231 1.69 22.34 4.17
N LEU A 232 2.85 21.70 4.21
CA LEU A 232 4.12 22.29 3.75
C LEU A 232 4.18 22.48 2.23
N SER A 233 3.41 21.70 1.46
CA SER A 233 3.35 21.84 0.00
C SER A 233 2.56 23.06 -0.48
N GLY A 234 1.80 23.72 0.43
CA GLY A 234 1.06 24.95 0.12
C GLY A 234 -0.08 24.80 -0.89
N SER A 235 -0.49 23.58 -1.20
CA SER A 235 -1.45 23.30 -2.27
C SER A 235 -2.66 22.50 -1.77
N ASP A 236 -3.85 22.82 -2.34
CA ASP A 236 -5.06 21.96 -2.25
C ASP A 236 -4.87 20.65 -3.04
N LEU A 237 -3.78 19.93 -2.75
CA LEU A 237 -3.42 18.68 -3.45
C LEU A 237 -4.46 17.55 -3.29
N LEU A 238 -5.46 17.76 -2.44
CA LEU A 238 -6.49 16.75 -2.13
C LEU A 238 -7.77 16.92 -2.94
N SER A 239 -7.85 17.90 -3.83
CA SER A 239 -8.99 18.12 -4.73
C SER A 239 -8.85 17.39 -6.09
N ILE A 240 -7.89 16.44 -6.21
CA ILE A 240 -7.63 15.68 -7.45
C ILE A 240 -8.25 14.28 -7.37
#